data_160b41d30431b3c1247f47be958c7129
#
_entry.id   160b41d30431b3c1247f47be958c7129
#
_cell.length_a   1.000
_cell.length_b   1.000
_cell.length_c   1.000
_cell.angle_alpha   90.00
_cell.angle_beta   90.00
_cell.angle_gamma   90.00
#
_symmetry.space_group_name_H-M   'P 1'
#
loop_
_entity.id
_entity.type
_entity.pdbx_description
1 polymer ?
#
loop_
_entity_poly.entity_id
_entity_poly.type
_entity_poly.pdbx_seq_one_letter_code
_entity_poly.pdbx_strand_id
1 'polypeptide(L)'
;MRIGVDVMGGDFAPSAVIEGAVDALEHFSADEKIVLLGDENVILRKLGEMNVSPSSFIIVPTTQVIEMGDHPAKTFAQKQDSSIAVGFGMLKNGTLDGFCSAGNTGAMLVGASYTVNVIPGVFRPALATILPCIDGRDSVILDVGLNPDCKPDVLLQYGILGSLYAKFVHGKENPTIGLLNIGEEESKGTPAVKTAYEMMKEHPGLRSEERRVGKECRSRW
;
A
#
# COMPACT_ATOMS: atom_id res chain seq x y z
N MET A 1 0.47 -1.79 20.33
CA MET A 1 0.25 -1.43 18.91
C MET A 1 -1.24 -1.57 18.58
N ARG A 2 -1.80 -0.64 17.75
CA ARG A 2 -3.20 -0.66 17.31
C ARG A 2 -3.25 -0.59 15.79
N ILE A 3 -3.79 -1.62 15.16
CA ILE A 3 -3.93 -1.69 13.69
C ILE A 3 -5.39 -1.52 13.33
N GLY A 4 -5.71 -0.47 12.59
CA GLY A 4 -7.03 -0.22 12.04
C GLY A 4 -7.28 -1.05 10.79
N VAL A 5 -8.47 -1.63 10.69
CA VAL A 5 -8.89 -2.43 9.54
C VAL A 5 -10.21 -1.86 9.02
N ASP A 6 -10.22 -1.44 7.77
CA ASP A 6 -11.43 -1.07 7.04
C ASP A 6 -12.25 -2.33 6.75
N VAL A 7 -13.32 -2.53 7.51
CA VAL A 7 -14.17 -3.72 7.38
C VAL A 7 -15.05 -3.66 6.13
N MET A 8 -15.32 -2.45 5.62
CA MET A 8 -16.27 -2.23 4.54
C MET A 8 -15.61 -2.21 3.14
N GLY A 9 -14.28 -2.27 3.09
CA GLY A 9 -13.53 -2.19 1.83
C GLY A 9 -13.17 -3.54 1.24
N GLY A 10 -13.36 -3.68 -0.09
CA GLY A 10 -13.00 -4.86 -0.87
C GLY A 10 -14.18 -5.64 -1.42
N ASP A 11 -13.91 -6.49 -2.43
CA ASP A 11 -14.93 -7.21 -3.18
C ASP A 11 -15.71 -8.24 -2.33
N PHE A 12 -15.09 -8.73 -1.26
CA PHE A 12 -15.67 -9.72 -0.35
C PHE A 12 -15.93 -9.15 1.05
N ALA A 13 -15.90 -7.81 1.17
CA ALA A 13 -16.26 -7.14 2.42
C ALA A 13 -17.77 -7.30 2.71
N PRO A 14 -18.17 -7.32 3.97
CA PRO A 14 -17.34 -7.28 5.18
C PRO A 14 -16.83 -8.66 5.63
N SER A 15 -17.38 -9.76 5.06
CA SER A 15 -17.19 -11.11 5.59
C SER A 15 -15.75 -11.56 5.60
N ALA A 16 -15.07 -11.52 4.45
CA ALA A 16 -13.68 -11.96 4.35
C ALA A 16 -12.73 -11.12 5.21
N VAL A 17 -13.03 -9.81 5.33
CA VAL A 17 -12.20 -8.92 6.15
C VAL A 17 -12.32 -9.25 7.64
N ILE A 18 -13.55 -9.50 8.12
CA ILE A 18 -13.77 -9.89 9.53
C ILE A 18 -13.17 -11.28 9.80
N GLU A 19 -13.34 -12.23 8.90
CA GLU A 19 -12.75 -13.57 9.00
C GLU A 19 -11.23 -13.47 9.11
N GLY A 20 -10.59 -12.73 8.21
CA GLY A 20 -9.14 -12.50 8.26
C GLY A 20 -8.68 -11.76 9.52
N ALA A 21 -9.47 -10.82 10.04
CA ALA A 21 -9.16 -10.15 11.29
C ALA A 21 -9.25 -11.10 12.51
N VAL A 22 -10.19 -12.05 12.48
CA VAL A 22 -10.30 -13.09 13.51
C VAL A 22 -9.10 -14.03 13.46
N ASP A 23 -8.74 -14.51 12.27
CA ASP A 23 -7.57 -15.37 12.09
C ASP A 23 -6.28 -14.68 12.54
N ALA A 24 -6.18 -13.37 12.30
CA ALA A 24 -5.02 -12.59 12.70
C ALA A 24 -4.84 -12.50 14.23
N LEU A 25 -5.89 -12.68 15.04
CA LEU A 25 -5.79 -12.60 16.51
C LEU A 25 -4.75 -13.57 17.10
N GLU A 26 -4.53 -14.71 16.44
CA GLU A 26 -3.54 -15.70 16.88
C GLU A 26 -2.09 -15.14 16.86
N HIS A 27 -1.86 -14.12 16.04
CA HIS A 27 -0.55 -13.50 15.84
C HIS A 27 -0.36 -12.22 16.66
N PHE A 28 -1.39 -11.77 17.38
CA PHE A 28 -1.36 -10.55 18.18
C PHE A 28 -1.07 -10.85 19.66
N SER A 29 -0.16 -10.10 20.24
CA SER A 29 0.12 -10.14 21.69
C SER A 29 -0.96 -9.40 22.48
N ALA A 30 -0.94 -9.53 23.81
CA ALA A 30 -1.93 -8.90 24.69
C ALA A 30 -1.95 -7.36 24.57
N ASP A 31 -0.79 -6.75 24.28
CA ASP A 31 -0.61 -5.30 24.15
C ASP A 31 -0.95 -4.77 22.74
N GLU A 32 -1.29 -5.66 21.83
CA GLU A 32 -1.65 -5.32 20.45
C GLU A 32 -3.14 -5.48 20.25
N LYS A 33 -3.73 -4.59 19.46
CA LYS A 33 -5.18 -4.56 19.22
C LYS A 33 -5.50 -4.34 17.76
N ILE A 34 -6.46 -5.11 17.26
CA ILE A 34 -7.10 -4.86 15.98
C ILE A 34 -8.30 -3.94 16.24
N VAL A 35 -8.38 -2.89 15.45
CA VAL A 35 -9.48 -1.91 15.48
C VAL A 35 -10.30 -2.07 14.21
N LEU A 36 -11.53 -2.55 14.34
CA LEU A 36 -12.45 -2.75 13.22
C LEU A 36 -13.24 -1.46 12.97
N LEU A 37 -13.10 -0.89 11.79
CA LEU A 37 -13.83 0.32 11.37
C LEU A 37 -14.91 -0.06 10.35
N GLY A 38 -16.18 0.22 10.66
CA GLY A 38 -17.29 -0.14 9.78
C GLY A 38 -18.65 -0.07 10.44
N ASP A 39 -19.67 -0.60 9.78
CA ASP A 39 -21.01 -0.71 10.37
C ASP A 39 -20.98 -1.67 11.57
N GLU A 40 -21.22 -1.13 12.76
CA GLU A 40 -21.17 -1.86 14.02
C GLU A 40 -22.11 -3.06 14.04
N ASN A 41 -23.34 -2.90 13.51
CA ASN A 41 -24.31 -3.98 13.51
C ASN A 41 -23.89 -5.14 12.61
N VAL A 42 -23.26 -4.82 11.48
CA VAL A 42 -22.70 -5.80 10.56
C VAL A 42 -21.54 -6.55 11.22
N ILE A 43 -20.63 -5.80 11.87
CA ILE A 43 -19.47 -6.38 12.58
C ILE A 43 -19.95 -7.31 13.70
N LEU A 44 -20.83 -6.84 14.59
CA LEU A 44 -21.33 -7.62 15.73
C LEU A 44 -22.06 -8.89 15.29
N ARG A 45 -22.91 -8.80 14.26
CA ARG A 45 -23.59 -9.96 13.69
C ARG A 45 -22.61 -11.00 13.17
N LYS A 46 -21.59 -10.57 12.39
CA LYS A 46 -20.63 -11.51 11.80
C LYS A 46 -19.75 -12.16 12.86
N LEU A 47 -19.29 -11.42 13.86
CA LEU A 47 -18.56 -11.99 15.00
C LEU A 47 -19.42 -12.99 15.78
N GLY A 48 -20.72 -12.71 15.96
CA GLY A 48 -21.67 -13.64 16.57
C GLY A 48 -21.84 -14.93 15.78
N GLU A 49 -21.94 -14.88 14.46
CA GLU A 49 -21.99 -16.05 13.57
C GLU A 49 -20.73 -16.93 13.72
N MET A 50 -19.59 -16.32 13.99
CA MET A 50 -18.31 -17.00 14.18
C MET A 50 -18.04 -17.43 15.63
N ASN A 51 -18.96 -17.15 16.56
CA ASN A 51 -18.81 -17.37 18.00
C ASN A 51 -17.57 -16.67 18.59
N VAL A 52 -17.22 -15.50 18.07
CA VAL A 52 -16.09 -14.68 18.55
C VAL A 52 -16.61 -13.53 19.41
N SER A 53 -15.98 -13.33 20.58
CA SER A 53 -16.37 -12.23 21.46
C SER A 53 -16.00 -10.88 20.84
N PRO A 54 -16.94 -9.90 20.76
CA PRO A 54 -16.61 -8.55 20.32
C PRO A 54 -15.51 -7.87 21.15
N SER A 55 -15.32 -8.26 22.41
CA SER A 55 -14.28 -7.72 23.28
C SER A 55 -12.85 -8.06 22.86
N SER A 56 -12.68 -8.99 21.89
CA SER A 56 -11.38 -9.28 21.27
C SER A 56 -10.89 -8.13 20.38
N PHE A 57 -11.78 -7.23 19.97
CA PHE A 57 -11.50 -6.11 19.08
C PHE A 57 -11.88 -4.77 19.73
N ILE A 58 -11.35 -3.69 19.17
CA ILE A 58 -11.91 -2.36 19.36
C ILE A 58 -12.78 -2.09 18.13
N ILE A 59 -14.06 -1.78 18.33
CA ILE A 59 -14.98 -1.47 17.23
C ILE A 59 -15.17 0.05 17.17
N VAL A 60 -14.96 0.61 15.98
CA VAL A 60 -15.19 2.03 15.68
C VAL A 60 -16.31 2.12 14.64
N PRO A 61 -17.53 2.53 15.05
CA PRO A 61 -18.65 2.64 14.14
C PRO A 61 -18.43 3.67 13.05
N THR A 62 -18.80 3.33 11.82
CA THR A 62 -18.88 4.25 10.68
C THR A 62 -20.16 4.00 9.90
N THR A 63 -20.72 5.06 9.29
CA THR A 63 -22.03 5.01 8.64
C THR A 63 -21.97 5.12 7.12
N GLN A 64 -20.79 5.42 6.57
CA GLN A 64 -20.60 5.63 5.13
C GLN A 64 -19.55 4.67 4.57
N VAL A 65 -19.74 4.29 3.31
CA VAL A 65 -18.80 3.42 2.58
C VAL A 65 -18.33 4.11 1.31
N ILE A 66 -17.01 4.10 1.07
CA ILE A 66 -16.42 4.48 -0.22
C ILE A 66 -16.36 3.23 -1.09
N GLU A 67 -17.16 3.23 -2.16
CA GLU A 67 -17.25 2.09 -3.07
C GLU A 67 -16.04 2.01 -4.00
N MET A 68 -15.76 0.82 -4.55
CA MET A 68 -14.64 0.60 -5.46
C MET A 68 -14.72 1.47 -6.73
N GLY A 69 -15.93 1.74 -7.24
CA GLY A 69 -16.18 2.57 -8.42
C GLY A 69 -16.28 4.08 -8.15
N ASP A 70 -16.19 4.51 -6.90
CA ASP A 70 -16.31 5.92 -6.53
C ASP A 70 -15.10 6.74 -6.99
N HIS A 71 -15.34 8.02 -7.34
CA HIS A 71 -14.25 8.94 -7.64
C HIS A 71 -13.48 9.30 -6.36
N PRO A 72 -12.21 8.91 -6.22
CA PRO A 72 -11.47 8.91 -4.96
C PRO A 72 -11.51 10.25 -4.19
N ALA A 73 -11.03 11.33 -4.82
CA ALA A 73 -10.90 12.63 -4.16
C ALA A 73 -12.25 13.24 -3.78
N LYS A 74 -13.23 13.15 -4.67
CA LYS A 74 -14.58 13.68 -4.44
C LYS A 74 -15.27 12.92 -3.30
N THR A 75 -15.24 11.61 -3.36
CA THR A 75 -15.95 10.77 -2.39
C THR A 75 -15.28 10.81 -1.03
N PHE A 76 -13.95 10.82 -0.96
CA PHE A 76 -13.22 10.99 0.29
C PHE A 76 -13.59 12.31 0.98
N ALA A 77 -13.70 13.41 0.22
CA ALA A 77 -14.11 14.71 0.77
C ALA A 77 -15.58 14.74 1.25
N GLN A 78 -16.46 13.97 0.61
CA GLN A 78 -17.90 13.95 0.93
C GLN A 78 -18.26 12.93 2.02
N LYS A 79 -17.60 11.79 2.07
CA LYS A 79 -17.88 10.68 3.00
C LYS A 79 -16.88 10.67 4.16
N GLN A 80 -16.94 11.71 5.01
CA GLN A 80 -16.00 11.88 6.13
C GLN A 80 -16.22 10.86 7.26
N ASP A 81 -17.39 10.22 7.31
CA ASP A 81 -17.74 9.14 8.24
C ASP A 81 -17.58 7.75 7.58
N SER A 82 -16.77 7.65 6.54
CA SER A 82 -16.40 6.35 5.98
C SER A 82 -15.26 5.70 6.77
N SER A 83 -15.21 4.37 6.77
CA SER A 83 -14.15 3.60 7.40
C SER A 83 -12.73 4.06 6.98
N ILE A 84 -12.54 4.39 5.71
CA ILE A 84 -11.27 4.92 5.18
C ILE A 84 -10.96 6.30 5.75
N ALA A 85 -11.92 7.24 5.73
CA ALA A 85 -11.68 8.61 6.22
C ALA A 85 -11.43 8.64 7.73
N VAL A 86 -12.24 7.91 8.50
CA VAL A 86 -12.09 7.77 9.95
C VAL A 86 -10.76 7.10 10.29
N GLY A 87 -10.39 6.03 9.58
CA GLY A 87 -9.12 5.31 9.77
C GLY A 87 -7.90 6.22 9.58
N PHE A 88 -7.86 7.03 8.52
CA PHE A 88 -6.80 8.02 8.32
C PHE A 88 -6.80 9.13 9.36
N GLY A 89 -7.98 9.57 9.82
CA GLY A 89 -8.10 10.52 10.92
C GLY A 89 -7.48 9.99 12.22
N MET A 90 -7.76 8.74 12.54
CA MET A 90 -7.20 8.05 13.71
C MET A 90 -5.69 7.81 13.59
N LEU A 91 -5.21 7.49 12.40
CA LEU A 91 -3.77 7.34 12.10
C LEU A 91 -3.05 8.68 12.30
N LYS A 92 -3.59 9.78 11.77
CA LYS A 92 -3.04 11.12 11.96
C LYS A 92 -2.92 11.54 13.42
N ASN A 93 -3.93 11.19 14.22
CA ASN A 93 -3.99 11.55 15.64
C ASN A 93 -3.14 10.62 16.53
N GLY A 94 -2.48 9.61 15.98
CA GLY A 94 -1.72 8.61 16.74
C GLY A 94 -2.60 7.64 17.55
N THR A 95 -3.90 7.57 17.25
CA THR A 95 -4.82 6.59 17.86
C THR A 95 -4.61 5.20 17.25
N LEU A 96 -4.17 5.15 16.00
CA LEU A 96 -3.72 3.94 15.30
C LEU A 96 -2.22 4.07 14.98
N ASP A 97 -1.53 2.93 15.03
CA ASP A 97 -0.13 2.79 14.61
C ASP A 97 -0.02 2.35 13.14
N GLY A 98 -1.07 1.74 12.60
CA GLY A 98 -1.18 1.33 11.21
C GLY A 98 -2.64 1.26 10.78
N PHE A 99 -2.90 1.37 9.46
CA PHE A 99 -4.23 1.27 8.88
C PHE A 99 -4.16 0.49 7.57
N CYS A 100 -5.07 -0.46 7.39
CA CYS A 100 -5.18 -1.27 6.18
C CYS A 100 -6.61 -1.32 5.65
N SER A 101 -6.73 -1.42 4.33
CA SER A 101 -7.99 -1.53 3.61
C SER A 101 -7.77 -2.33 2.32
N ALA A 102 -8.74 -3.16 1.96
CA ALA A 102 -8.84 -3.79 0.65
C ALA A 102 -9.80 -3.02 -0.27
N GLY A 103 -10.22 -1.83 0.12
CA GLY A 103 -11.16 -0.97 -0.59
C GLY A 103 -10.50 -0.14 -1.70
N ASN A 104 -11.11 1.02 -1.98
CA ASN A 104 -10.72 1.90 -3.07
C ASN A 104 -9.30 2.45 -2.89
N THR A 105 -8.36 1.95 -3.71
CA THR A 105 -6.93 2.32 -3.67
C THR A 105 -6.70 3.83 -3.86
N GLY A 106 -7.49 4.46 -4.72
CA GLY A 106 -7.42 5.92 -4.92
C GLY A 106 -7.85 6.69 -3.67
N ALA A 107 -8.87 6.22 -2.96
CA ALA A 107 -9.31 6.83 -1.69
C ALA A 107 -8.24 6.64 -0.59
N MET A 108 -7.58 5.50 -0.56
CA MET A 108 -6.43 5.26 0.33
C MET A 108 -5.29 6.23 0.05
N LEU A 109 -4.95 6.44 -1.23
CA LEU A 109 -3.95 7.45 -1.62
C LEU A 109 -4.35 8.87 -1.19
N VAL A 110 -5.60 9.24 -1.43
CA VAL A 110 -6.14 10.56 -1.06
C VAL A 110 -6.07 10.74 0.46
N GLY A 111 -6.51 9.76 1.23
CA GLY A 111 -6.42 9.76 2.68
C GLY A 111 -4.99 9.89 3.20
N ALA A 112 -4.06 9.11 2.67
CA ALA A 112 -2.65 9.19 3.01
C ALA A 112 -2.06 10.57 2.70
N SER A 113 -2.33 11.09 1.49
CA SER A 113 -1.74 12.34 1.01
C SER A 113 -2.28 13.58 1.71
N TYR A 114 -3.59 13.64 1.99
CA TYR A 114 -4.23 14.85 2.53
C TYR A 114 -4.37 14.81 4.06
N THR A 115 -4.44 13.62 4.66
CA THR A 115 -4.62 13.49 6.11
C THR A 115 -3.29 13.29 6.83
N VAL A 116 -2.45 12.34 6.37
CA VAL A 116 -1.14 12.03 6.98
C VAL A 116 -0.05 12.94 6.44
N ASN A 117 -0.21 13.43 5.22
CA ASN A 117 0.71 14.22 4.42
C ASN A 117 1.84 13.40 3.76
N VAL A 118 2.36 13.99 2.70
CA VAL A 118 3.50 13.44 1.95
C VAL A 118 4.80 13.86 2.63
N ILE A 119 5.80 12.99 2.61
CA ILE A 119 7.15 13.31 3.09
C ILE A 119 7.68 14.53 2.31
N PRO A 120 8.21 15.57 2.97
CA PRO A 120 8.75 16.74 2.29
C PRO A 120 9.78 16.37 1.23
N GLY A 121 9.62 16.90 0.03
CA GLY A 121 10.48 16.62 -1.11
C GLY A 121 10.06 15.40 -1.96
N VAL A 122 9.11 14.59 -1.53
CA VAL A 122 8.52 13.54 -2.36
C VAL A 122 7.50 14.15 -3.32
N PHE A 123 7.72 13.99 -4.64
CA PHE A 123 6.86 14.57 -5.66
C PHE A 123 5.50 13.85 -5.76
N ARG A 124 5.55 12.53 -5.72
CA ARG A 124 4.36 11.68 -5.76
C ARG A 124 4.56 10.45 -4.87
N PRO A 125 3.60 10.10 -4.02
CA PRO A 125 3.62 8.82 -3.33
C PRO A 125 3.50 7.67 -4.34
N ALA A 126 4.10 6.54 -4.01
CA ALA A 126 4.05 5.31 -4.80
C ALA A 126 3.42 4.19 -3.99
N LEU A 127 2.76 3.28 -4.69
CA LEU A 127 2.33 2.02 -4.11
C LEU A 127 3.46 1.00 -4.26
N ALA A 128 3.98 0.52 -3.13
CA ALA A 128 5.02 -0.49 -3.09
C ALA A 128 4.43 -1.89 -2.86
N THR A 129 4.99 -2.89 -3.53
CA THR A 129 4.70 -4.29 -3.23
C THR A 129 5.97 -5.12 -3.23
N ILE A 130 5.91 -6.27 -2.56
CA ILE A 130 6.98 -7.24 -2.51
C ILE A 130 6.70 -8.31 -3.56
N LEU A 131 7.70 -8.59 -4.39
CA LEU A 131 7.66 -9.69 -5.34
C LEU A 131 8.63 -10.80 -4.87
N PRO A 132 8.15 -12.02 -4.65
CA PRO A 132 9.02 -13.14 -4.38
C PRO A 132 9.82 -13.50 -5.65
N CYS A 133 11.13 -13.66 -5.51
CA CYS A 133 11.99 -14.09 -6.58
C CYS A 133 12.14 -15.62 -6.58
N ILE A 134 12.46 -16.21 -7.75
CA ILE A 134 12.61 -17.66 -7.92
C ILE A 134 13.71 -18.24 -7.00
N ASP A 135 14.71 -17.44 -6.67
CA ASP A 135 15.83 -17.82 -5.80
C ASP A 135 15.53 -17.65 -4.29
N GLY A 136 14.26 -17.40 -3.94
CA GLY A 136 13.80 -17.23 -2.56
C GLY A 136 14.09 -15.86 -1.96
N ARG A 137 14.65 -14.93 -2.72
CA ARG A 137 14.82 -13.53 -2.31
C ARG A 137 13.53 -12.74 -2.59
N ASP A 138 13.37 -11.62 -1.92
CA ASP A 138 12.31 -10.65 -2.19
C ASP A 138 12.84 -9.45 -2.97
N SER A 139 12.05 -8.98 -3.89
CA SER A 139 12.24 -7.70 -4.59
C SER A 139 11.11 -6.73 -4.25
N VAL A 140 11.42 -5.44 -4.18
CA VAL A 140 10.42 -4.39 -4.01
C VAL A 140 10.15 -3.75 -5.36
N ILE A 141 8.90 -3.66 -5.75
CA ILE A 141 8.49 -2.93 -6.95
C ILE A 141 7.73 -1.65 -6.57
N LEU A 142 8.05 -0.56 -7.23
CA LEU A 142 7.39 0.75 -7.20
C LEU A 142 7.24 1.25 -8.64
N ASP A 143 6.15 1.76 -9.09
CA ASP A 143 4.81 1.92 -8.53
C ASP A 143 3.89 0.84 -9.14
N VAL A 144 3.01 0.25 -8.35
CA VAL A 144 2.11 -0.79 -8.83
C VAL A 144 0.69 -0.26 -9.07
N GLY A 145 0.56 0.68 -10.00
CA GLY A 145 -0.72 1.07 -10.57
C GLY A 145 -1.33 2.36 -10.02
N LEU A 146 -0.57 3.17 -9.28
CA LEU A 146 -1.06 4.45 -8.76
C LEU A 146 -0.80 5.61 -9.73
N ASN A 147 0.35 5.59 -10.40
CA ASN A 147 0.82 6.65 -11.29
C ASN A 147 1.14 6.06 -12.68
N PRO A 148 0.17 6.04 -13.62
CA PRO A 148 0.37 5.41 -14.93
C PRO A 148 1.43 6.12 -15.79
N ASP A 149 1.56 7.45 -15.64
CA ASP A 149 2.50 8.27 -16.39
C ASP A 149 3.47 9.00 -15.45
N CYS A 150 4.69 8.46 -15.32
CA CYS A 150 5.74 9.05 -14.51
C CYS A 150 6.76 9.81 -15.37
N LYS A 151 7.09 11.03 -14.93
CA LYS A 151 8.23 11.79 -15.47
C LYS A 151 9.55 11.15 -15.01
N PRO A 152 10.67 11.39 -15.71
CA PRO A 152 11.97 10.82 -15.35
C PRO A 152 12.43 11.11 -13.91
N ASP A 153 12.18 12.32 -13.43
CA ASP A 153 12.48 12.76 -12.07
C ASP A 153 11.69 12.00 -11.01
N VAL A 154 10.43 11.67 -11.31
CA VAL A 154 9.58 10.83 -10.44
C VAL A 154 10.09 9.38 -10.40
N LEU A 155 10.49 8.83 -11.54
CA LEU A 155 11.06 7.48 -11.61
C LEU A 155 12.40 7.41 -10.86
N LEU A 156 13.25 8.40 -10.98
CA LEU A 156 14.47 8.51 -10.16
C LEU A 156 14.15 8.52 -8.68
N GLN A 157 13.15 9.32 -8.28
CA GLN A 157 12.74 9.41 -6.89
C GLN A 157 12.17 8.07 -6.37
N TYR A 158 11.43 7.31 -7.19
CA TYR A 158 10.98 5.96 -6.83
C TYR A 158 12.16 5.00 -6.66
N GLY A 159 13.22 5.14 -7.45
CA GLY A 159 14.46 4.39 -7.24
C GLY A 159 15.08 4.68 -5.87
N ILE A 160 15.15 5.95 -5.48
CA ILE A 160 15.66 6.37 -4.16
C ILE A 160 14.77 5.81 -3.04
N LEU A 161 13.45 6.00 -3.13
CA LEU A 161 12.49 5.52 -2.13
C LEU A 161 12.54 3.99 -1.99
N GLY A 162 12.57 3.27 -3.12
CA GLY A 162 12.68 1.82 -3.14
C GLY A 162 13.98 1.30 -2.52
N SER A 163 15.09 1.99 -2.78
CA SER A 163 16.39 1.67 -2.17
C SER A 163 16.35 1.83 -0.64
N LEU A 164 15.81 2.95 -0.17
CA LEU A 164 15.65 3.21 1.27
C LEU A 164 14.70 2.21 1.92
N TYR A 165 13.58 1.91 1.27
CA TYR A 165 12.62 0.93 1.77
C TYR A 165 13.25 -0.48 1.87
N ALA A 166 13.92 -0.92 0.82
CA ALA A 166 14.63 -2.20 0.82
C ALA A 166 15.71 -2.28 1.91
N LYS A 167 16.41 -1.19 2.14
CA LYS A 167 17.45 -1.11 3.17
C LYS A 167 16.88 -1.14 4.58
N PHE A 168 15.93 -0.27 4.89
CA PHE A 168 15.49 -0.06 6.28
C PHE A 168 14.34 -0.98 6.70
N VAL A 169 13.51 -1.45 5.76
CA VAL A 169 12.39 -2.35 6.06
C VAL A 169 12.78 -3.81 5.83
N HIS A 170 13.53 -4.11 4.77
CA HIS A 170 13.93 -5.48 4.43
C HIS A 170 15.38 -5.83 4.80
N GLY A 171 16.12 -4.94 5.44
CA GLY A 171 17.49 -5.18 5.90
C GLY A 171 18.52 -5.41 4.78
N LYS A 172 18.22 -4.98 3.54
CA LYS A 172 19.15 -5.12 2.40
C LYS A 172 20.19 -4.00 2.43
N GLU A 173 21.40 -4.30 2.87
CA GLU A 173 22.44 -3.29 3.04
C GLU A 173 22.81 -2.54 1.75
N ASN A 174 22.84 -3.24 0.61
CA ASN A 174 23.26 -2.69 -0.69
C ASN A 174 22.23 -3.06 -1.77
N PRO A 175 21.01 -2.50 -1.75
CA PRO A 175 20.01 -2.83 -2.75
C PRO A 175 20.42 -2.33 -4.13
N THR A 176 20.14 -3.13 -5.15
CA THR A 176 20.30 -2.77 -6.55
C THR A 176 18.97 -2.31 -7.12
N ILE A 177 19.00 -1.39 -8.08
CA ILE A 177 17.81 -0.80 -8.69
C ILE A 177 17.78 -1.13 -10.16
N GLY A 178 16.65 -1.63 -10.63
CA GLY A 178 16.36 -1.85 -12.03
C GLY A 178 15.12 -1.07 -12.47
N LEU A 179 15.14 -0.54 -13.68
CA LEU A 179 13.94 0.01 -14.32
C LEU A 179 13.21 -1.10 -15.06
N LEU A 180 11.94 -1.33 -14.71
CA LEU A 180 11.09 -2.24 -15.47
C LEU A 180 10.84 -1.67 -16.87
N ASN A 181 11.15 -2.44 -17.91
CA ASN A 181 11.11 -2.01 -19.29
C ASN A 181 10.74 -3.17 -20.22
N ILE A 182 10.41 -2.88 -21.49
CA ILE A 182 10.01 -3.86 -22.51
C ILE A 182 11.18 -4.62 -23.13
N GLY A 183 12.43 -4.23 -22.89
CA GLY A 183 13.65 -4.83 -23.43
C GLY A 183 14.88 -4.44 -22.62
N GLU A 184 15.95 -5.23 -22.70
CA GLU A 184 17.23 -4.99 -22.01
C GLU A 184 18.13 -3.99 -22.76
N GLU A 185 17.88 -3.82 -24.06
CA GLU A 185 18.70 -2.98 -24.89
C GLU A 185 18.46 -1.48 -24.60
N GLU A 186 19.52 -0.68 -24.64
CA GLU A 186 19.43 0.79 -24.41
C GLU A 186 18.48 1.50 -25.36
N SER A 187 18.25 0.92 -26.56
CA SER A 187 17.31 1.45 -27.53
C SER A 187 15.85 1.28 -27.14
N LYS A 188 15.54 0.37 -26.21
CA LYS A 188 14.17 0.03 -25.79
C LYS A 188 13.63 0.98 -24.70
N GLY A 189 12.31 1.03 -24.61
CA GLY A 189 11.60 1.85 -23.61
C GLY A 189 11.21 3.22 -24.09
N THR A 190 10.37 3.86 -23.27
CA THR A 190 9.92 5.23 -23.53
C THR A 190 11.05 6.24 -23.32
N PRO A 191 10.96 7.45 -23.89
CA PRO A 191 11.93 8.51 -23.60
C PRO A 191 12.07 8.79 -22.10
N ALA A 192 10.97 8.74 -21.35
CA ALA A 192 11.00 8.95 -19.91
C ALA A 192 11.85 7.90 -19.17
N VAL A 193 11.70 6.61 -19.54
CA VAL A 193 12.49 5.52 -18.93
C VAL A 193 13.98 5.66 -19.27
N LYS A 194 14.32 6.03 -20.51
CA LYS A 194 15.71 6.24 -20.92
C LYS A 194 16.36 7.38 -20.15
N THR A 195 15.68 8.51 -20.05
CA THR A 195 16.18 9.66 -19.26
C THR A 195 16.30 9.30 -17.78
N ALA A 196 15.32 8.61 -17.20
CA ALA A 196 15.40 8.16 -15.81
C ALA A 196 16.59 7.21 -15.56
N TYR A 197 16.89 6.34 -16.52
CA TYR A 197 18.05 5.45 -16.44
C TYR A 197 19.35 6.22 -16.34
N GLU A 198 19.59 7.21 -17.22
CA GLU A 198 20.79 8.05 -17.18
C GLU A 198 20.88 8.81 -15.84
N MET A 199 19.76 9.39 -15.38
CA MET A 199 19.71 10.07 -14.08
C MET A 199 20.07 9.14 -12.92
N MET A 200 19.58 7.90 -12.93
CA MET A 200 19.89 6.92 -11.89
C MET A 200 21.34 6.46 -11.94
N LYS A 201 21.91 6.30 -13.13
CA LYS A 201 23.31 5.93 -13.34
C LYS A 201 24.28 6.98 -12.78
N GLU A 202 23.94 8.26 -12.93
CA GLU A 202 24.73 9.38 -12.45
C GLU A 202 24.53 9.68 -10.96
N HIS A 203 23.48 9.13 -10.33
CA HIS A 203 23.11 9.47 -8.96
C HIS A 203 24.03 8.76 -7.94
N PRO A 204 24.82 9.50 -7.13
CA PRO A 204 25.86 8.91 -6.27
C PRO A 204 25.34 8.00 -5.16
N GLY A 205 24.07 8.13 -4.80
CA GLY A 205 23.43 7.32 -3.74
C GLY A 205 22.71 6.08 -4.24
N LEU A 206 22.69 5.83 -5.55
CA LEU A 206 22.01 4.69 -6.15
C LEU A 206 23.00 3.75 -6.81
N ARG A 207 22.82 2.47 -6.53
CA ARG A 207 23.52 1.41 -7.26
C ARG A 207 22.59 0.90 -8.37
N SER A 208 22.67 1.52 -9.55
CA SER A 208 21.94 1.06 -10.72
C SER A 208 22.64 -0.14 -11.33
N GLU A 209 22.01 -1.29 -11.37
CA GLU A 209 22.41 -2.38 -12.26
C GLU A 209 21.65 -2.24 -13.58
N GLU A 210 22.25 -2.76 -14.65
CA GLU A 210 21.67 -2.73 -15.98
C GLU A 210 20.20 -3.20 -15.97
N ARG A 211 19.42 -2.59 -16.85
CA ARG A 211 18.00 -2.90 -17.09
C ARG A 211 17.78 -4.41 -17.14
N ARG A 212 17.34 -5.00 -16.09
CA ARG A 212 16.81 -6.36 -16.16
C ARG A 212 15.37 -6.29 -16.59
N VAL A 213 15.16 -6.54 -17.86
CA VAL A 213 13.83 -6.91 -18.33
C VAL A 213 13.56 -8.27 -17.78
N GLY A 214 12.43 -8.43 -17.13
CA GLY A 214 11.97 -9.74 -16.77
C GLY A 214 11.71 -10.61 -17.99
N LYS A 215 12.78 -11.28 -18.49
CA LYS A 215 12.60 -12.53 -19.24
C LYS A 215 11.79 -13.53 -18.42
N GLU A 216 11.76 -13.36 -17.14
CA GLU A 216 11.03 -14.17 -16.17
C GLU A 216 9.53 -13.92 -16.16
N CYS A 217 9.05 -12.75 -16.62
CA CYS A 217 7.62 -12.52 -16.88
C CYS A 217 7.08 -13.26 -18.12
N ARG A 218 7.93 -13.97 -18.88
CA ARG A 218 7.49 -14.81 -20.01
C ARG A 218 7.08 -16.22 -19.60
N SER A 219 7.14 -16.59 -18.36
CA SER A 219 6.71 -17.91 -17.94
C SER A 219 5.22 -17.93 -17.64
N ARG A 220 4.47 -18.22 -18.69
CA ARG A 220 3.21 -18.98 -18.66
C ARG A 220 2.06 -18.40 -17.84
N TRP A 221 1.23 -17.76 -18.55
CA TRP A 221 -0.22 -17.88 -18.34
C TRP A 221 -0.70 -19.21 -18.92
#